data_cf02d88797a4f8fe93b07e177623715e
#
_entry.id   cf02d88797a4f8fe93b07e177623715e
#
_cell.length_a   1.000
_cell.length_b   1.000
_cell.length_c   1.000
_cell.angle_alpha   90.00
_cell.angle_beta   90.00
_cell.angle_gamma   90.00
#
_symmetry.space_group_name_H-M   'P 1'
#
loop_
_entity.id
_entity.type
_entity.pdbx_description
1 polymer ?
#
loop_
_entity_poly.entity_id
_entity_poly.type
_entity_poly.pdbx_seq_one_letter_code
_entity_poly.pdbx_strand_id
1 'polypeptide(L)'
;MTLEWEGEETDRLAAIAAGQERNKLLDRQIGEPLTIANEFSEVHVRRVETRNGTRLLIDSPKTGQWIALDPLELESLTWQTVRTFSEMIGTPDAPLFPDSTDQ
;
A
#
# COMPACT_ATOMS: atom_id res chain seq x y z
N MET A 1 5.23 -28.83 -17.63
CA MET A 1 5.31 -27.63 -16.78
C MET A 1 5.18 -26.42 -17.63
N THR A 2 4.35 -25.51 -17.24
CA THR A 2 4.08 -24.34 -18.03
C THR A 2 4.65 -23.09 -17.37
N LEU A 3 4.83 -22.04 -18.15
CA LEU A 3 5.26 -20.77 -17.60
C LEU A 3 4.24 -20.20 -16.62
N GLU A 4 2.96 -20.44 -16.89
CA GLU A 4 1.91 -20.01 -16.00
C GLU A 4 2.09 -20.59 -14.63
N TRP A 5 2.43 -21.88 -14.57
CA TRP A 5 2.63 -22.53 -13.30
C TRP A 5 3.78 -21.90 -12.53
N GLU A 6 4.87 -21.60 -13.22
CA GLU A 6 6.01 -20.96 -12.59
C GLU A 6 5.66 -19.57 -12.12
N GLY A 7 4.87 -18.83 -12.90
CA GLY A 7 4.43 -17.50 -12.51
C GLY A 7 3.56 -17.55 -11.29
N GLU A 8 2.66 -18.52 -11.22
CA GLU A 8 1.78 -18.66 -10.06
C GLU A 8 2.59 -18.95 -8.80
N GLU A 9 3.60 -19.78 -8.92
CA GLU A 9 4.43 -20.11 -7.77
C GLU A 9 5.18 -18.87 -7.29
N THR A 10 5.74 -18.11 -8.21
CA THR A 10 6.45 -16.88 -7.87
C THR A 10 5.52 -15.88 -7.21
N ASP A 11 4.30 -15.72 -7.74
CA ASP A 11 3.33 -14.78 -7.18
C ASP A 11 2.91 -15.22 -5.78
N ARG A 12 2.74 -16.52 -5.59
CA ARG A 12 2.35 -17.03 -4.28
C ARG A 12 3.43 -16.77 -3.25
N LEU A 13 4.70 -17.01 -3.62
CA LEU A 13 5.81 -16.77 -2.69
C LEU A 13 5.94 -15.29 -2.38
N ALA A 14 5.73 -14.44 -3.36
CA ALA A 14 5.78 -13.00 -3.14
C ALA A 14 4.66 -12.55 -2.19
N ALA A 15 3.47 -13.12 -2.33
CA ALA A 15 2.36 -12.79 -1.45
C ALA A 15 2.63 -13.23 -0.02
N ILE A 16 3.23 -14.42 0.16
CA ILE A 16 3.58 -14.90 1.47
C ILE A 16 4.62 -13.98 2.11
N ALA A 17 5.64 -13.60 1.34
CA ALA A 17 6.68 -12.71 1.85
C ALA A 17 6.11 -11.35 2.25
N ALA A 18 5.19 -10.81 1.45
CA ALA A 18 4.56 -9.53 1.76
C ALA A 18 3.73 -9.63 3.04
N GLY A 19 3.02 -10.76 3.23
CA GLY A 19 2.26 -10.97 4.44
C GLY A 19 3.13 -11.07 5.67
N GLN A 20 4.28 -11.72 5.55
CA GLN A 20 5.23 -11.81 6.65
C GLN A 20 5.81 -10.45 6.99
N GLU A 21 6.12 -9.67 5.98
CA GLU A 21 6.63 -8.32 6.19
C GLU A 21 5.61 -7.45 6.91
N ARG A 22 4.35 -7.54 6.48
CA ARG A 22 3.27 -6.80 7.12
C ARG A 22 3.14 -7.19 8.60
N ASN A 23 3.20 -8.49 8.89
CA ASN A 23 3.07 -8.96 10.26
C ASN A 23 4.20 -8.48 11.14
N LYS A 24 5.42 -8.43 10.61
CA LYS A 24 6.55 -7.90 11.37
C LYS A 24 6.34 -6.43 11.72
N LEU A 25 5.80 -5.67 10.78
CA LEU A 25 5.52 -4.25 11.03
C LEU A 25 4.41 -4.10 12.05
N LEU A 26 3.37 -4.93 11.98
CA LEU A 26 2.27 -4.86 12.94
C LEU A 26 2.72 -5.15 14.36
N ASP A 27 3.73 -6.00 14.53
CA ASP A 27 4.27 -6.29 15.85
C ASP A 27 4.92 -5.06 16.48
N ARG A 28 5.19 -4.04 15.69
CA ARG A 28 5.83 -2.84 16.17
C ARG A 28 4.89 -1.64 16.15
N GLN A 29 3.60 -1.91 16.22
CA GLN A 29 2.58 -0.86 16.23
C GLN A 29 2.68 -0.01 17.49
N ILE A 30 2.50 1.28 17.31
CA ILE A 30 2.49 2.25 18.39
C ILE A 30 1.11 2.86 18.50
N GLY A 31 0.47 2.72 19.65
CA GLY A 31 -0.84 3.31 19.87
C GLY A 31 -1.96 2.52 19.20
N GLU A 32 -3.13 3.13 19.15
CA GLU A 32 -4.33 2.49 18.64
C GLU A 32 -4.42 2.65 17.12
N PRO A 33 -4.93 1.64 16.42
CA PRO A 33 -5.18 1.81 15.00
C PRO A 33 -6.36 2.74 14.77
N LEU A 34 -6.37 3.38 13.61
CA LEU A 34 -7.46 4.24 13.17
C LEU A 34 -8.18 3.58 12.01
N THR A 35 -9.50 3.68 12.00
CA THR A 35 -10.29 3.24 10.87
C THR A 35 -10.84 4.48 10.18
N ILE A 36 -10.60 4.57 8.88
CA ILE A 36 -11.12 5.68 8.07
C ILE A 36 -12.00 5.04 6.99
N ALA A 37 -13.28 5.38 6.99
CA ALA A 37 -14.23 4.66 6.16
C ALA A 37 -15.35 5.57 5.69
N ASN A 38 -15.92 5.20 4.55
CA ASN A 38 -17.18 5.76 4.08
C ASN A 38 -17.91 4.65 3.32
N GLU A 39 -18.95 5.00 2.56
CA GLU A 39 -19.73 3.99 1.87
C GLU A 39 -18.96 3.31 0.73
N PHE A 40 -17.84 3.87 0.31
CA PHE A 40 -17.07 3.32 -0.82
C PHE A 40 -15.85 2.54 -0.40
N SER A 41 -15.28 2.84 0.75
CA SER A 41 -13.98 2.26 1.09
C SER A 41 -13.75 2.30 2.58
N GLU A 42 -12.86 1.43 3.02
CA GLU A 42 -12.41 1.41 4.42
C GLU A 42 -10.94 1.08 4.43
N VAL A 43 -10.17 1.85 5.21
CA VAL A 43 -8.75 1.55 5.42
C VAL A 43 -8.45 1.60 6.90
N HIS A 44 -7.48 0.82 7.31
CA HIS A 44 -6.94 0.85 8.66
C HIS A 44 -5.57 1.48 8.61
N VAL A 45 -5.31 2.38 9.53
CA VAL A 45 -4.08 3.18 9.55
C VAL A 45 -3.42 2.96 10.89
N ARG A 46 -2.15 2.58 10.86
CA ARG A 46 -1.40 2.27 12.07
C ARG A 46 -0.03 2.91 12.02
N ARG A 47 0.40 3.40 13.17
CA ARG A 47 1.75 3.89 13.32
C ARG A 47 2.63 2.71 13.73
N VAL A 48 3.74 2.50 13.04
CA VAL A 48 4.64 1.40 13.37
C VAL A 48 6.05 1.96 13.49
N GLU A 49 6.83 1.38 14.42
CA GLU A 49 8.20 1.78 14.63
C GLU A 49 9.12 0.86 13.86
N THR A 50 10.06 1.42 13.11
CA THR A 50 11.04 0.62 12.40
C THR A 50 12.43 1.06 12.82
N ARG A 51 13.43 0.29 12.38
CA ARG A 51 14.81 0.64 12.67
C ARG A 51 15.16 2.04 12.17
N ASN A 52 14.54 2.45 11.08
CA ASN A 52 14.82 3.73 10.46
C ASN A 52 13.80 4.80 10.82
N GLY A 53 13.02 4.58 11.86
CA GLY A 53 12.05 5.57 12.31
C GLY A 53 10.62 5.09 12.19
N THR A 54 9.71 6.01 12.44
CA THR A 54 8.28 5.72 12.43
C THR A 54 7.75 5.71 11.01
N ARG A 55 6.85 4.78 10.71
CA ARG A 55 6.16 4.73 9.44
C ARG A 55 4.67 4.63 9.67
N LEU A 56 3.90 4.96 8.64
CA LEU A 56 2.46 4.79 8.66
C LEU A 56 2.12 3.59 7.80
N LEU A 57 1.49 2.58 8.41
CA LEU A 57 1.03 1.41 7.69
C LEU A 57 -0.45 1.59 7.39
N ILE A 58 -0.79 1.51 6.11
CA ILE A 58 -2.16 1.65 5.64
C ILE A 58 -2.54 0.32 5.02
N ASP A 59 -3.64 -0.29 5.48
CA ASP A 59 -4.08 -1.51 4.83
C ASP A 59 -5.57 -1.46 4.54
N SER A 60 -5.94 -2.20 3.50
CA SER A 60 -7.32 -2.32 3.06
C SER A 60 -7.81 -3.70 3.51
N PRO A 61 -8.71 -3.77 4.49
CA PRO A 61 -9.21 -5.07 4.93
C PRO A 61 -9.96 -5.80 3.83
N LYS A 62 -10.56 -5.05 2.90
CA LYS A 62 -11.36 -5.65 1.85
C LYS A 62 -10.51 -6.34 0.80
N THR A 63 -9.40 -5.72 0.41
CA THR A 63 -8.56 -6.27 -0.66
C THR A 63 -7.34 -6.99 -0.12
N GLY A 64 -6.95 -6.74 1.12
CA GLY A 64 -5.74 -7.29 1.71
C GLY A 64 -4.48 -6.54 1.30
N GLN A 65 -4.59 -5.50 0.51
CA GLN A 65 -3.44 -4.71 0.08
C GLN A 65 -3.01 -3.76 1.19
N TRP A 66 -1.73 -3.46 1.24
CA TRP A 66 -1.18 -2.60 2.28
C TRP A 66 0.07 -1.92 1.77
N ILE A 67 0.42 -0.82 2.43
CA ILE A 67 1.65 -0.10 2.16
C ILE A 67 2.11 0.56 3.45
N ALA A 68 3.42 0.69 3.60
CA ALA A 68 3.98 1.42 4.75
C ALA A 68 4.79 2.58 4.20
N LEU A 69 4.47 3.78 4.64
CA LEU A 69 5.07 5.01 4.13
C LEU A 69 5.91 5.66 5.20
N ASP A 70 7.10 6.13 4.81
CA ASP A 70 7.94 6.89 5.73
C ASP A 70 7.49 8.36 5.76
N PRO A 71 8.04 9.17 6.66
CA PRO A 71 7.57 10.55 6.78
C PRO A 71 7.75 11.37 5.50
N LEU A 72 8.80 11.15 4.74
CA LEU A 72 8.99 11.93 3.51
C LEU A 72 7.95 11.53 2.46
N GLU A 73 7.68 10.23 2.35
CA GLU A 73 6.64 9.76 1.44
C GLU A 73 5.29 10.31 1.83
N LEU A 74 5.00 10.34 3.13
CA LEU A 74 3.74 10.92 3.61
C LEU A 74 3.67 12.40 3.30
N GLU A 75 4.77 13.12 3.54
CA GLU A 75 4.78 14.54 3.26
C GLU A 75 4.54 14.81 1.78
N SER A 76 5.06 13.93 0.91
CA SER A 76 4.90 14.12 -0.52
C SER A 76 3.43 14.07 -0.95
N LEU A 77 2.59 13.40 -0.18
CA LEU A 77 1.16 13.39 -0.48
C LEU A 77 0.53 14.78 -0.37
N THR A 78 1.10 15.63 0.48
CA THR A 78 0.59 16.99 0.64
C THR A 78 0.92 17.87 -0.56
N TRP A 79 1.83 17.42 -1.42
CA TRP A 79 2.21 18.16 -2.63
C TRP A 79 1.32 17.79 -3.81
N GLN A 80 0.46 16.80 -3.65
CA GLN A 80 -0.37 16.30 -4.73
C GLN A 80 -1.67 17.04 -4.83
N THR A 81 -2.39 16.79 -5.90
CA THR A 81 -3.71 17.40 -6.11
C THR A 81 -4.76 16.29 -6.11
N VAL A 82 -6.01 16.73 -6.02
CA VAL A 82 -7.13 15.78 -6.12
C VAL A 82 -7.07 15.01 -7.43
N ARG A 83 -6.57 15.64 -8.48
CA ARG A 83 -6.46 14.99 -9.79
C ARG A 83 -5.54 13.77 -9.74
N THR A 84 -4.44 13.87 -9.00
CA THR A 84 -3.52 12.74 -8.86
C THR A 84 -4.25 11.54 -8.31
N PHE A 85 -5.04 11.74 -7.27
CA PHE A 85 -5.75 10.64 -6.63
C PHE A 85 -6.87 10.10 -7.51
N SER A 86 -7.56 10.98 -8.25
CA SER A 86 -8.59 10.54 -9.17
C SER A 86 -8.00 9.62 -10.25
N GLU A 87 -6.82 9.96 -10.73
CA GLU A 87 -6.17 9.13 -11.74
C GLU A 87 -5.75 7.78 -11.17
N MET A 88 -5.25 7.77 -9.94
CA MET A 88 -4.89 6.51 -9.29
C MET A 88 -6.10 5.60 -9.12
N ILE A 89 -7.21 6.18 -8.72
CA ILE A 89 -8.44 5.41 -8.50
C ILE A 89 -8.99 4.89 -9.84
N GLY A 90 -8.91 5.71 -10.88
CA GLY A 90 -9.44 5.34 -12.20
C GLY A 90 -8.59 4.29 -12.91
N THR A 91 -7.29 4.22 -12.62
CA THR A 91 -6.40 3.27 -13.28
C THR A 91 -5.45 2.68 -12.24
N PRO A 92 -5.98 1.82 -11.36
CA PRO A 92 -5.16 1.34 -10.22
C PRO A 92 -3.95 0.53 -10.61
N ASP A 93 -3.93 -0.05 -11.81
CA ASP A 93 -2.80 -0.86 -12.26
C ASP A 93 -1.80 -0.07 -13.10
N ALA A 94 -2.07 1.20 -13.34
CA ALA A 94 -1.19 2.01 -14.17
C ALA A 94 -0.16 2.73 -13.30
N PRO A 95 1.00 3.06 -13.85
CA PRO A 95 1.97 3.87 -13.10
C PRO A 95 1.37 5.22 -12.77
N LEU A 96 1.79 5.78 -11.64
CA LEU A 96 1.30 7.08 -11.20
C LEU A 96 1.61 8.15 -12.26
N PHE A 97 2.78 8.07 -12.90
CA PHE A 97 3.16 8.98 -13.96
C PHE A 97 3.34 8.15 -15.23
N PRO A 98 2.26 7.98 -16.01
CA PRO A 98 2.38 7.17 -17.22
C PRO A 98 3.27 7.88 -18.24
N ASP A 99 3.85 7.07 -19.07
CA ASP A 99 4.69 7.60 -20.12
C ASP A 99 3.91 8.46 -21.03
N SER A 100 4.07 9.08 -21.36
CA SER A 100 3.40 9.66 -22.16
C SER A 100 2.59 10.39 -22.48
N THR A 101 2.42 10.37 -22.53
CA THR A 101 1.77 10.70 -22.67
C THR A 101 0.89 10.88 -23.37
N ASP A 102 0.65 10.58 -23.55
CA ASP A 102 -0.18 10.52 -24.17
C ASP A 102 -1.03 11.28 -24.33
N GLN A 103 -1.01 11.61 -24.27
CA GLN A 103 -1.66 12.31 -24.39
C GLN A 103 -1.72 12.97 -24.71
#